data_d32a8aa118ff480ae0fa32e86cadd184
#
_entry.id   d32a8aa118ff480ae0fa32e86cadd184
#
_cell.length_a   1.000
_cell.length_b   1.000
_cell.length_c   1.000
_cell.angle_alpha   90.00
_cell.angle_beta   90.00
_cell.angle_gamma   90.00
#
_symmetry.space_group_name_H-M   'P 1'
#
loop_
_entity.id
_entity.type
_entity.pdbx_description
1 polymer ?
#
loop_
_entity_poly.entity_id
_entity_poly.type
_entity_poly.pdbx_seq_one_letter_code
_entity_poly.pdbx_strand_id
1 'polypeptide(L)'
;MNIDKGWIEEAKILKSPNFDERNNEINLIVIHSISLPPSKYGSNNIDNLFLNKLNPLDHPYFKKIINLKVSSHFLIERTGVLKQFVSTEDRAWHAGESSFKGEDNCNDYSIGIELEGTDNSEFEKAQYSQLIKLTQTLMKKYPKIKKE
;
A
#
# COMPACT_ATOMS: atom_id res chain seq x y z
N MET A 1 -1.16 -16.38 7.48
CA MET A 1 -1.05 -16.02 6.05
C MET A 1 0.17 -16.66 5.43
N ASN A 2 0.08 -17.02 4.16
CA ASN A 2 1.17 -17.59 3.39
C ASN A 2 1.69 -16.59 2.36
N ILE A 3 3.01 -16.48 2.25
CA ILE A 3 3.67 -15.62 1.27
C ILE A 3 4.55 -16.47 0.35
N ASP A 4 4.39 -16.31 -0.96
CA ASP A 4 5.18 -16.99 -1.97
C ASP A 4 5.65 -15.98 -3.00
N LYS A 5 6.96 -15.92 -3.24
CA LYS A 5 7.60 -14.96 -4.18
C LYS A 5 7.12 -13.51 -3.99
N GLY A 6 6.92 -13.13 -2.73
CA GLY A 6 6.47 -11.79 -2.37
C GLY A 6 4.96 -11.56 -2.48
N TRP A 7 4.18 -12.58 -2.83
CA TRP A 7 2.73 -12.49 -2.93
C TRP A 7 2.04 -13.21 -1.78
N ILE A 8 1.06 -12.55 -1.16
CA ILE A 8 0.23 -13.14 -0.10
C ILE A 8 -0.91 -13.93 -0.76
N GLU A 9 -0.99 -15.22 -0.45
CA GLU A 9 -1.99 -16.10 -1.06
C GLU A 9 -3.43 -15.69 -0.73
N GLU A 10 -3.66 -15.16 0.45
CA GLU A 10 -4.98 -14.75 0.94
C GLU A 10 -5.42 -13.37 0.44
N ALA A 11 -4.54 -12.63 -0.24
CA ALA A 11 -4.86 -11.32 -0.78
C ALA A 11 -5.52 -11.42 -2.16
N LYS A 12 -6.41 -10.47 -2.45
CA LYS A 12 -6.89 -10.26 -3.81
C LYS A 12 -5.79 -9.56 -4.62
N ILE A 13 -5.35 -10.20 -5.68
CA ILE A 13 -4.22 -9.70 -6.49
C ILE A 13 -4.73 -8.82 -7.63
N LEU A 14 -4.24 -7.57 -7.69
CA LEU A 14 -4.46 -6.63 -8.79
C LEU A 14 -3.09 -6.04 -9.16
N LYS A 15 -2.43 -6.59 -10.16
CA LYS A 15 -1.03 -6.23 -10.47
C LYS A 15 -0.93 -4.82 -11.05
N SER A 16 -0.27 -3.93 -10.31
CA SER A 16 0.06 -2.57 -10.76
C SER A 16 1.28 -2.59 -11.68
N PRO A 17 1.32 -1.75 -12.73
CA PRO A 17 2.54 -1.52 -13.51
C PRO A 17 3.52 -0.55 -12.83
N ASN A 18 3.12 0.09 -11.73
CA ASN A 18 3.89 1.14 -11.06
C ASN A 18 4.85 0.54 -10.03
N PHE A 19 5.84 -0.18 -10.50
CA PHE A 19 6.89 -0.75 -9.66
C PHE A 19 8.19 -0.85 -10.45
N ASP A 20 9.28 -1.03 -9.72
CA ASP A 20 10.59 -1.33 -10.31
C ASP A 20 11.37 -2.31 -9.42
N GLU A 21 12.58 -2.60 -9.81
CA GLU A 21 13.42 -3.57 -9.13
C GLU A 21 13.83 -3.05 -7.74
N ARG A 22 13.79 -3.95 -6.75
CA ARG A 22 14.28 -3.68 -5.41
C ARG A 22 15.73 -4.16 -5.27
N ASN A 23 16.61 -3.26 -4.85
CA ASN A 23 18.03 -3.56 -4.67
C ASN A 23 18.46 -3.57 -3.19
N ASN A 24 17.57 -3.17 -2.28
CA ASN A 24 17.86 -3.04 -0.85
C ASN A 24 17.11 -4.10 -0.05
N GLU A 25 17.65 -4.45 1.11
CA GLU A 25 16.93 -5.30 2.07
C GLU A 25 15.76 -4.53 2.68
N ILE A 26 14.68 -5.26 2.92
CA ILE A 26 13.47 -4.71 3.54
C ILE A 26 13.68 -4.67 5.05
N ASN A 27 13.57 -3.46 5.63
CA ASN A 27 13.71 -3.25 7.07
C ASN A 27 12.60 -2.34 7.65
N LEU A 28 11.63 -1.91 6.85
CA LEU A 28 10.60 -0.96 7.26
C LEU A 28 9.25 -1.34 6.66
N ILE A 29 8.19 -1.14 7.44
CA ILE A 29 6.82 -1.09 6.95
C ILE A 29 6.35 0.35 7.12
N VAL A 30 5.83 0.94 6.04
CA VAL A 30 5.22 2.28 6.05
C VAL A 30 3.72 2.12 5.88
N ILE A 31 2.97 2.65 6.85
CA ILE A 31 1.51 2.61 6.83
C ILE A 31 0.99 3.99 6.47
N HIS A 32 0.16 4.05 5.44
CA HIS A 32 -0.49 5.27 4.95
C HIS A 32 -2.00 5.17 5.14
N SER A 33 -2.67 6.32 5.14
CA SER A 33 -4.11 6.38 4.95
C SER A 33 -4.43 6.89 3.55
N ILE A 34 -5.47 6.37 2.94
CA ILE A 34 -5.90 6.79 1.61
C ILE A 34 -7.42 6.76 1.50
N SER A 35 -7.97 7.78 0.87
CA SER A 35 -9.37 7.80 0.44
C SER A 35 -9.47 8.48 -0.92
N LEU A 36 -10.29 7.96 -1.80
CA LEU A 36 -10.39 8.49 -3.17
C LEU A 36 -11.83 8.37 -3.72
N PRO A 37 -12.54 9.46 -3.97
CA PRO A 37 -12.16 10.86 -3.67
C PRO A 37 -11.90 11.09 -2.17
N PRO A 38 -11.24 12.16 -1.80
CA PRO A 38 -10.95 12.43 -0.38
C PRO A 38 -12.18 12.28 0.51
N SER A 39 -12.04 11.51 1.61
CA SER A 39 -13.08 11.20 2.59
C SER A 39 -14.26 10.35 2.07
N LYS A 40 -14.09 9.70 0.92
CA LYS A 40 -15.07 8.75 0.34
C LYS A 40 -14.49 7.35 0.30
N TYR A 41 -15.31 6.35 0.59
CA TYR A 41 -14.89 4.96 0.73
C TYR A 41 -15.72 4.02 -0.16
N GLY A 42 -15.23 2.80 -0.35
CA GLY A 42 -15.99 1.71 -0.94
C GLY A 42 -16.09 1.71 -2.46
N SER A 43 -15.26 2.51 -3.14
CA SER A 43 -15.18 2.53 -4.60
C SER A 43 -13.96 1.76 -5.11
N ASN A 44 -13.85 1.62 -6.43
CA ASN A 44 -12.66 1.08 -7.10
C ASN A 44 -11.63 2.14 -7.47
N ASN A 45 -11.77 3.37 -6.96
CA ASN A 45 -10.93 4.49 -7.39
C ASN A 45 -9.47 4.33 -6.94
N ILE A 46 -9.23 3.79 -5.74
CA ILE A 46 -7.87 3.52 -5.27
C ILE A 46 -7.21 2.45 -6.15
N ASP A 47 -7.93 1.37 -6.43
CA ASP A 47 -7.47 0.32 -7.35
C ASP A 47 -7.09 0.93 -8.71
N ASN A 48 -7.97 1.76 -9.26
CA ASN A 48 -7.78 2.40 -10.55
C ASN A 48 -6.60 3.37 -10.55
N LEU A 49 -6.36 4.08 -9.45
CA LEU A 49 -5.17 4.93 -9.31
C LEU A 49 -3.89 4.09 -9.44
N PHE A 50 -3.80 2.99 -8.71
CA PHE A 50 -2.61 2.13 -8.72
C PHE A 50 -2.45 1.36 -10.03
N LEU A 51 -3.53 1.17 -10.78
CA LEU A 51 -3.53 0.48 -12.07
C LEU A 51 -3.42 1.45 -13.27
N ASN A 52 -3.30 2.78 -13.03
CA ASN A 52 -3.30 3.82 -14.06
C ASN A 52 -4.58 3.84 -14.91
N LYS A 53 -5.71 3.54 -14.28
CA LYS A 53 -7.03 3.46 -14.93
C LYS A 53 -8.05 4.45 -14.36
N LEU A 54 -7.59 5.42 -13.58
CA LEU A 54 -8.46 6.42 -12.98
C LEU A 54 -9.09 7.29 -14.06
N ASN A 55 -10.43 7.43 -14.02
CA ASN A 55 -11.15 8.26 -14.97
C ASN A 55 -11.22 9.71 -14.46
N PRO A 56 -10.58 10.67 -15.15
CA PRO A 56 -10.57 12.07 -14.71
C PRO A 56 -11.95 12.73 -14.76
N LEU A 57 -12.92 12.14 -15.45
CA LEU A 57 -14.29 12.66 -15.54
C LEU A 57 -15.17 12.27 -14.34
N ASP A 58 -14.77 11.29 -13.55
CA ASP A 58 -15.59 10.79 -12.44
C ASP A 58 -15.62 11.73 -11.22
N HIS A 59 -14.60 12.56 -11.06
CA HIS A 59 -14.55 13.54 -9.98
C HIS A 59 -13.53 14.64 -10.29
N PRO A 60 -13.81 15.92 -9.92
CA PRO A 60 -12.87 17.03 -10.18
C PRO A 60 -11.49 16.84 -9.59
N TYR A 61 -11.38 16.18 -8.42
CA TYR A 61 -10.10 15.87 -7.77
C TYR A 61 -9.20 14.99 -8.66
N PHE A 62 -9.79 14.10 -9.45
CA PHE A 62 -9.03 13.14 -10.27
C PHE A 62 -8.23 13.81 -11.37
N LYS A 63 -8.66 14.98 -11.85
CA LYS A 63 -7.90 15.78 -12.81
C LYS A 63 -6.56 16.24 -12.24
N LYS A 64 -6.50 16.44 -10.92
CA LYS A 64 -5.27 16.88 -10.23
C LYS A 64 -4.24 15.77 -10.11
N ILE A 65 -4.67 14.51 -10.13
CA ILE A 65 -3.82 13.35 -9.86
C ILE A 65 -3.71 12.39 -11.04
N ILE A 66 -4.33 12.71 -12.19
CA ILE A 66 -4.39 11.80 -13.35
C ILE A 66 -3.00 11.40 -13.88
N ASN A 67 -2.00 12.28 -13.74
CA ASN A 67 -0.64 12.02 -14.19
C ASN A 67 0.25 11.42 -13.09
N LEU A 68 -0.29 11.22 -11.89
CA LEU A 68 0.44 10.67 -10.78
C LEU A 68 0.56 9.16 -10.94
N LYS A 69 1.78 8.67 -11.02
CA LYS A 69 2.07 7.23 -11.08
C LYS A 69 2.56 6.75 -9.74
N VAL A 70 1.67 6.12 -9.00
CA VAL A 70 1.91 5.63 -7.64
C VAL A 70 1.35 4.23 -7.48
N SER A 71 1.84 3.53 -6.46
CA SER A 71 1.33 2.23 -6.05
C SER A 71 1.63 2.00 -4.58
N SER A 72 1.03 0.97 -4.01
CA SER A 72 1.45 0.42 -2.73
C SER A 72 1.52 -1.09 -2.87
N HIS A 73 2.23 -1.76 -1.98
CA HIS A 73 2.21 -3.22 -1.99
C HIS A 73 0.82 -3.72 -1.60
N PHE A 74 0.23 -3.14 -0.56
CA PHE A 74 -1.04 -3.59 -0.01
C PHE A 74 -2.03 -2.45 0.17
N LEU A 75 -3.32 -2.79 0.08
CA LEU A 75 -4.45 -1.97 0.49
C LEU A 75 -5.35 -2.82 1.39
N ILE A 76 -5.75 -2.27 2.53
CA ILE A 76 -6.78 -2.86 3.38
C ILE A 76 -7.99 -1.94 3.34
N GLU A 77 -9.07 -2.40 2.73
CA GLU A 77 -10.32 -1.65 2.62
C GLU A 77 -11.05 -1.54 3.96
N ARG A 78 -12.01 -0.63 4.06
CA ARG A 78 -12.80 -0.44 5.29
C ARG A 78 -13.44 -1.73 5.81
N THR A 79 -13.80 -2.62 4.91
CA THR A 79 -14.38 -3.93 5.22
C THR A 79 -13.37 -4.96 5.73
N GLY A 80 -12.08 -4.63 5.71
CA GLY A 80 -10.99 -5.55 6.06
C GLY A 80 -10.49 -6.39 4.88
N VAL A 81 -11.02 -6.21 3.69
CA VAL A 81 -10.54 -6.90 2.48
C VAL A 81 -9.09 -6.49 2.22
N LEU A 82 -8.22 -7.48 2.02
CA LEU A 82 -6.82 -7.28 1.70
C LEU A 82 -6.61 -7.41 0.19
N LYS A 83 -6.02 -6.38 -0.40
CA LYS A 83 -5.58 -6.36 -1.80
C LYS A 83 -4.08 -6.21 -1.88
N GLN A 84 -3.47 -6.82 -2.90
CA GLN A 84 -2.04 -6.65 -3.16
C GLN A 84 -1.81 -6.28 -4.62
N PHE A 85 -0.98 -5.25 -4.83
CA PHE A 85 -0.73 -4.65 -6.15
C PHE A 85 0.68 -4.89 -6.66
N VAL A 86 1.64 -5.08 -5.76
CA VAL A 86 3.06 -5.27 -6.09
C VAL A 86 3.62 -6.37 -5.19
N SER A 87 4.47 -7.23 -5.76
CA SER A 87 5.22 -8.20 -4.96
C SER A 87 6.09 -7.48 -3.93
N THR A 88 6.18 -8.00 -2.72
CA THR A 88 7.08 -7.42 -1.71
C THR A 88 8.55 -7.51 -2.11
N GLU A 89 8.90 -8.40 -3.04
CA GLU A 89 10.25 -8.50 -3.60
C GLU A 89 10.58 -7.34 -4.53
N ASP A 90 9.57 -6.64 -5.04
CA ASP A 90 9.71 -5.46 -5.89
C ASP A 90 9.47 -4.16 -5.11
N ARG A 91 9.88 -3.06 -5.70
CA ARG A 91 9.78 -1.72 -5.12
C ARG A 91 8.50 -1.04 -5.60
N ALA A 92 7.54 -0.84 -4.70
CA ALA A 92 6.34 -0.03 -4.97
C ALA A 92 6.65 1.46 -4.80
N TRP A 93 5.81 2.32 -5.35
CA TRP A 93 5.98 3.77 -5.35
C TRP A 93 4.94 4.43 -4.43
N HIS A 94 5.16 4.31 -3.09
CA HIS A 94 4.19 4.75 -2.09
C HIS A 94 4.64 5.92 -1.20
N ALA A 95 5.94 6.13 -1.06
CA ALA A 95 6.48 7.08 -0.06
C ALA A 95 6.97 8.39 -0.65
N GLY A 96 7.12 8.47 -1.97
CA GLY A 96 7.64 9.67 -2.63
C GLY A 96 9.01 10.09 -2.08
N GLU A 97 9.22 11.39 -1.97
CA GLU A 97 10.39 11.96 -1.30
C GLU A 97 10.24 11.74 0.20
N SER A 98 11.18 11.00 0.81
CA SER A 98 11.00 10.49 2.16
C SER A 98 12.35 10.19 2.83
N SER A 99 12.32 10.13 4.17
CA SER A 99 13.49 9.80 4.98
C SER A 99 13.04 9.14 6.28
N PHE A 100 13.81 8.15 6.73
CA PHE A 100 13.61 7.49 8.01
C PHE A 100 14.95 7.16 8.64
N LYS A 101 15.19 7.66 9.88
CA LYS A 101 16.45 7.48 10.61
C LYS A 101 17.69 7.84 9.78
N GLY A 102 17.58 8.94 9.03
CA GLY A 102 18.69 9.45 8.20
C GLY A 102 18.90 8.75 6.87
N GLU A 103 18.08 7.76 6.53
CA GLU A 103 18.11 7.08 5.24
C GLU A 103 16.98 7.58 4.35
N ASP A 104 17.33 8.10 3.17
CA ASP A 104 16.38 8.64 2.20
C ASP A 104 15.73 7.56 1.34
N ASN A 105 14.71 7.94 0.58
CA ASN A 105 14.03 7.07 -0.38
C ASN A 105 13.45 5.81 0.27
N CYS A 106 12.49 5.98 1.18
CA CYS A 106 11.88 4.88 1.92
C CYS A 106 11.31 3.77 1.03
N ASN A 107 10.91 4.08 -0.22
CA ASN A 107 10.49 3.04 -1.17
C ASN A 107 11.56 1.95 -1.36
N ASP A 108 12.84 2.30 -1.29
CA ASP A 108 13.93 1.38 -1.59
C ASP A 108 13.99 0.21 -0.60
N TYR A 109 13.63 0.43 0.67
CA TYR A 109 13.83 -0.55 1.75
C TYR A 109 12.56 -0.84 2.56
N SER A 110 11.38 -0.43 2.06
CA SER A 110 10.12 -0.58 2.80
C SER A 110 9.06 -1.36 2.03
N ILE A 111 8.07 -1.83 2.80
CA ILE A 111 6.79 -2.32 2.29
C ILE A 111 5.74 -1.28 2.63
N GLY A 112 4.99 -0.81 1.63
CA GLY A 112 3.88 0.12 1.80
C GLY A 112 2.56 -0.60 2.01
N ILE A 113 1.83 -0.20 3.04
CA ILE A 113 0.48 -0.66 3.33
C ILE A 113 -0.42 0.55 3.42
N GLU A 114 -1.43 0.61 2.56
CA GLU A 114 -2.47 1.64 2.60
C GLU A 114 -3.68 1.12 3.39
N LEU A 115 -4.17 1.93 4.31
CA LEU A 115 -5.45 1.70 4.97
C LEU A 115 -6.47 2.68 4.41
N GLU A 116 -7.58 2.18 3.87
CA GLU A 116 -8.65 3.04 3.40
C GLU A 116 -9.24 3.83 4.57
N GLY A 117 -9.10 5.14 4.53
CA GLY A 117 -9.50 6.02 5.62
C GLY A 117 -8.93 7.41 5.47
N THR A 118 -9.01 8.17 6.56
CA THR A 118 -8.44 9.53 6.68
C THR A 118 -7.58 9.61 7.93
N ASP A 119 -6.74 10.65 7.98
CA ASP A 119 -5.87 10.88 9.14
C ASP A 119 -6.66 11.33 10.39
N ASN A 120 -7.90 11.77 10.20
CA ASN A 120 -8.72 12.37 11.25
C ASN A 120 -9.88 11.47 11.71
N SER A 121 -10.00 10.25 11.18
CA SER A 121 -11.05 9.32 11.55
C SER A 121 -10.48 7.97 11.97
N GLU A 122 -11.21 7.27 12.83
CA GLU A 122 -10.80 5.94 13.25
C GLU A 122 -10.90 4.93 12.10
N PHE A 123 -9.96 3.98 12.07
CA PHE A 123 -10.06 2.82 11.19
C PHE A 123 -11.00 1.78 11.79
N GLU A 124 -11.52 0.90 10.94
CA GLU A 124 -12.43 -0.15 11.37
C GLU A 124 -11.69 -1.30 12.07
N LYS A 125 -12.38 -2.00 12.97
CA LYS A 125 -11.82 -3.17 13.65
C LYS A 125 -11.34 -4.24 12.67
N ALA A 126 -12.09 -4.42 11.56
CA ALA A 126 -11.71 -5.36 10.52
C ALA A 126 -10.39 -4.98 9.84
N GLN A 127 -10.11 -3.68 9.71
CA GLN A 127 -8.84 -3.20 9.18
C GLN A 127 -7.68 -3.52 10.13
N TYR A 128 -7.83 -3.25 11.42
CA TYR A 128 -6.81 -3.58 12.40
C TYR A 128 -6.55 -5.08 12.48
N SER A 129 -7.61 -5.90 12.46
CA SER A 129 -7.48 -7.36 12.47
C SER A 129 -6.67 -7.86 11.30
N GLN A 130 -6.94 -7.35 10.09
CA GLN A 130 -6.21 -7.72 8.88
C GLN A 130 -4.77 -7.20 8.90
N LEU A 131 -4.57 -5.98 9.37
CA LEU A 131 -3.24 -5.36 9.49
C LEU A 131 -2.33 -6.15 10.42
N ILE A 132 -2.86 -6.62 11.56
CA ILE A 132 -2.09 -7.44 12.51
C ILE A 132 -1.60 -8.72 11.84
N LYS A 133 -2.49 -9.45 11.17
CA LYS A 133 -2.13 -10.69 10.46
C LYS A 133 -1.09 -10.44 9.39
N LEU A 134 -1.26 -9.40 8.60
CA LEU A 134 -0.34 -9.04 7.53
C LEU A 134 1.04 -8.67 8.07
N THR A 135 1.10 -7.78 9.05
CA THR A 135 2.37 -7.33 9.63
C THR A 135 3.13 -8.45 10.31
N GLN A 136 2.43 -9.35 11.02
CA GLN A 136 3.05 -10.54 11.61
C GLN A 136 3.69 -11.43 10.54
N THR A 137 3.00 -11.65 9.42
CA THR A 137 3.52 -12.44 8.30
C THR A 137 4.75 -11.79 7.68
N LEU A 138 4.68 -10.47 7.43
CA LEU A 138 5.79 -9.72 6.84
C LEU A 138 7.01 -9.67 7.76
N MET A 139 6.82 -9.45 9.06
CA MET A 139 7.92 -9.40 10.01
C MET A 139 8.60 -10.77 10.17
N LYS A 140 7.85 -11.86 10.04
CA LYS A 140 8.42 -13.21 10.04
C LYS A 140 9.24 -13.47 8.78
N LYS A 141 8.77 -13.00 7.63
CA LYS A 141 9.47 -13.16 6.34
C LYS A 141 10.70 -12.25 6.24
N TYR A 142 10.60 -11.04 6.78
CA TYR A 142 11.63 -10.01 6.72
C TYR A 142 12.10 -9.62 8.12
N PRO A 143 13.03 -10.40 8.72
CA PRO A 143 13.37 -10.26 10.13
C PRO A 143 14.11 -8.97 10.49
N LYS A 144 14.55 -8.19 9.49
CA LYS A 144 15.13 -6.86 9.72
C LYS A 144 14.09 -5.78 10.01
N ILE A 145 12.82 -6.05 9.77
CA ILE A 145 11.74 -5.18 10.24
C ILE A 145 11.62 -5.35 11.75
N LYS A 146 11.81 -4.25 12.48
CA LYS A 146 11.81 -4.27 13.95
C LYS A 146 10.61 -3.52 14.49
N LYS A 147 10.15 -3.95 15.67
CA LYS A 147 9.19 -3.19 16.46
C LYS A 147 9.91 -2.00 17.11
N GLU A 148 9.27 -0.85 17.05
CA GLU A 148 9.72 0.36 17.73
C GLU A 148 8.55 1.06 18.41
#